data_fe7ab88c7c3fa8a61bbe63ae5c77fc8d
#
_entry.id   fe7ab88c7c3fa8a61bbe63ae5c77fc8d
#
_cell.length_a   1.000
_cell.length_b   1.000
_cell.length_c   1.000
_cell.angle_alpha   90.00
_cell.angle_beta   90.00
_cell.angle_gamma   90.00
#
_symmetry.space_group_name_H-M   'P 1'
#
loop_
_entity.id
_entity.type
_entity.pdbx_description
1 polymer ?
#
loop_
_entity_poly.entity_id
_entity_poly.type
_entity_poly.pdbx_seq_one_letter_code
_entity_poly.pdbx_strand_id
1 'polypeptide(L)'
;MEKRYFNEYSQYLNRDMEFMVYGHTGIPIMVFPAQDGHCQDFEGFGMVDTVADKIESGQIQLFCCGCVDQESYSDESGNPAHRSFMLEQYYHYICDELAPRVKEINGTGLMLYTTGCSMGGTHAANMMLRRPDIFKGCIALSGYYDTDIFFGNYVDEFIYNNSPLKYLNGMSLDHPYVQMYKERSIILCCGQGAWEDDMIRSAGLMKQTFDRLGVNAWIDFWGYDVNHDWPWWRIQFPYFLDQIL
;
A
#
# COMPACT_ATOMS: atom_id res chain seq x y z
N MET A 1 8.01 15.88 -17.39
CA MET A 1 7.10 14.83 -16.88
C MET A 1 5.65 15.27 -17.00
N GLU A 2 4.78 14.44 -17.59
CA GLU A 2 3.33 14.72 -17.64
C GLU A 2 2.72 14.57 -16.23
N LYS A 3 1.85 15.51 -15.86
CA LYS A 3 1.16 15.53 -14.56
C LYS A 3 -0.30 15.87 -14.78
N ARG A 4 -1.21 15.05 -14.24
CA ARG A 4 -2.67 15.23 -14.33
C ARG A 4 -3.31 15.08 -12.97
N TYR A 5 -4.29 15.93 -12.68
CA TYR A 5 -5.12 15.88 -11.47
C TYR A 5 -6.53 15.42 -11.82
N PHE A 6 -7.08 14.57 -10.99
CA PHE A 6 -8.44 14.07 -11.09
C PHE A 6 -9.17 14.26 -9.77
N ASN A 7 -10.45 14.57 -9.87
CA ASN A 7 -11.38 14.64 -8.73
C ASN A 7 -12.67 13.96 -9.20
N GLU A 8 -12.92 12.73 -8.77
CA GLU A 8 -14.01 11.89 -9.27
C GLU A 8 -14.86 11.38 -8.10
N TYR A 9 -16.17 11.32 -8.29
CA TYR A 9 -17.09 10.89 -7.24
C TYR A 9 -16.98 9.39 -6.97
N SER A 10 -16.79 9.03 -5.69
CA SER A 10 -16.83 7.65 -5.21
C SER A 10 -18.21 7.32 -4.64
N GLN A 11 -18.82 6.25 -5.13
CA GLN A 11 -20.10 5.75 -4.60
C GLN A 11 -19.92 5.10 -3.24
N TYR A 12 -18.80 4.37 -3.01
CA TYR A 12 -18.51 3.74 -1.73
C TYR A 12 -18.26 4.74 -0.61
N LEU A 13 -17.53 5.83 -0.90
CA LEU A 13 -17.21 6.85 0.08
C LEU A 13 -18.24 7.99 0.11
N ASN A 14 -19.17 8.04 -0.87
CA ASN A 14 -20.21 9.06 -1.01
C ASN A 14 -19.63 10.48 -1.02
N ARG A 15 -18.53 10.68 -1.72
CA ARG A 15 -17.81 11.97 -1.86
C ARG A 15 -16.90 11.94 -3.08
N ASP A 16 -16.43 13.12 -3.46
CA ASP A 16 -15.36 13.26 -4.43
C ASP A 16 -14.03 12.81 -3.82
N MET A 17 -13.29 12.04 -4.59
CA MET A 17 -11.95 11.54 -4.23
C MET A 17 -10.94 12.02 -5.24
N GLU A 18 -9.82 12.52 -4.72
CA GLU A 18 -8.75 13.09 -5.51
C GLU A 18 -7.65 12.08 -5.80
N PHE A 19 -7.07 12.15 -6.99
CA PHE A 19 -5.82 11.45 -7.30
C PHE A 19 -4.97 12.19 -8.33
N MET A 20 -3.65 12.02 -8.22
CA MET A 20 -2.67 12.57 -9.14
C MET A 20 -2.10 11.47 -10.02
N VAL A 21 -1.84 11.78 -11.29
CA VAL A 21 -1.18 10.87 -12.23
C VAL A 21 0.11 11.53 -12.72
N TYR A 22 1.23 10.79 -12.61
CA TYR A 22 2.53 11.21 -13.10
C TYR A 22 3.00 10.23 -14.20
N GLY A 23 3.35 10.77 -15.37
CA GLY A 23 3.74 10.00 -16.54
C GLY A 23 2.57 9.68 -17.47
N HIS A 24 2.88 8.98 -18.55
CA HIS A 24 1.96 8.77 -19.68
C HIS A 24 1.74 7.30 -20.07
N THR A 25 2.60 6.39 -19.60
CA THR A 25 2.55 4.94 -19.91
C THR A 25 3.48 4.16 -18.96
N GLY A 26 3.58 2.86 -19.15
CA GLY A 26 4.44 1.96 -18.39
C GLY A 26 3.67 1.13 -17.37
N ILE A 27 4.38 0.53 -16.41
CA ILE A 27 3.76 -0.24 -15.32
C ILE A 27 2.95 0.71 -14.43
N PRO A 28 1.65 0.51 -14.27
CA PRO A 28 0.82 1.34 -13.40
C PRO A 28 1.11 1.01 -11.92
N ILE A 29 1.48 2.03 -11.14
CA ILE A 29 1.77 1.91 -9.71
C ILE A 29 0.82 2.81 -8.94
N MET A 30 -0.04 2.20 -8.13
CA MET A 30 -0.92 2.93 -7.22
C MET A 30 -0.15 3.28 -5.95
N VAL A 31 -0.12 4.56 -5.60
CA VAL A 31 0.65 5.11 -4.48
C VAL A 31 -0.32 5.57 -3.39
N PHE A 32 -0.15 5.03 -2.20
CA PHE A 32 -0.91 5.41 -1.01
C PHE A 32 -0.12 6.43 -0.19
N PRO A 33 -0.75 7.50 0.30
CA PRO A 33 -0.09 8.51 1.12
C PRO A 33 0.28 7.95 2.50
N ALA A 34 1.19 8.61 3.21
CA ALA A 34 1.39 8.39 4.63
C ALA A 34 0.13 8.78 5.42
N GLN A 35 0.10 8.52 6.72
CA GLN A 35 -1.06 8.75 7.58
C GLN A 35 -1.63 10.18 7.40
N ASP A 36 -2.95 10.27 7.20
CA ASP A 36 -3.70 11.51 6.99
C ASP A 36 -3.26 12.34 5.77
N GLY A 37 -2.46 11.75 4.89
CA GLY A 37 -1.86 12.45 3.76
C GLY A 37 -2.80 12.62 2.57
N HIS A 38 -2.30 13.39 1.58
CA HIS A 38 -3.02 13.75 0.38
C HIS A 38 -2.36 13.16 -0.87
N CYS A 39 -3.06 13.15 -1.99
CA CYS A 39 -2.54 12.62 -3.26
C CYS A 39 -1.32 13.39 -3.80
N GLN A 40 -1.04 14.59 -3.32
CA GLN A 40 0.12 15.41 -3.69
C GLN A 40 1.36 15.14 -2.83
N ASP A 41 1.22 14.45 -1.70
CA ASP A 41 2.31 14.35 -0.71
C ASP A 41 3.51 13.57 -1.23
N PHE A 42 3.28 12.54 -2.05
CA PHE A 42 4.37 11.77 -2.64
C PHE A 42 5.29 12.64 -3.50
N GLU A 43 4.75 13.61 -4.25
CA GLU A 43 5.51 14.65 -4.94
C GLU A 43 6.10 15.66 -3.94
N GLY A 44 5.27 16.16 -3.01
CA GLY A 44 5.66 17.20 -2.04
C GLY A 44 6.87 16.82 -1.18
N PHE A 45 7.01 15.53 -0.87
CA PHE A 45 8.16 14.99 -0.14
C PHE A 45 9.30 14.48 -1.04
N GLY A 46 9.24 14.77 -2.36
CA GLY A 46 10.30 14.49 -3.31
C GLY A 46 10.42 13.03 -3.74
N MET A 47 9.42 12.20 -3.49
CA MET A 47 9.43 10.78 -3.88
C MET A 47 9.30 10.61 -5.40
N VAL A 48 8.47 11.42 -6.06
CA VAL A 48 8.28 11.40 -7.50
C VAL A 48 9.60 11.72 -8.22
N ASP A 49 10.37 12.67 -7.70
CA ASP A 49 11.66 13.08 -8.29
C ASP A 49 12.69 11.93 -8.27
N THR A 50 12.62 11.04 -7.27
CA THR A 50 13.57 9.91 -7.17
C THR A 50 13.44 8.88 -8.28
N VAL A 51 12.34 8.91 -9.02
CA VAL A 51 12.03 7.98 -10.12
C VAL A 51 11.59 8.71 -11.39
N ALA A 52 11.93 10.01 -11.50
CA ALA A 52 11.53 10.86 -12.63
C ALA A 52 12.01 10.32 -13.98
N ASP A 53 13.21 9.77 -14.03
CA ASP A 53 13.78 9.13 -15.22
C ASP A 53 12.93 7.94 -15.72
N LYS A 54 12.43 7.12 -14.80
CA LYS A 54 11.58 5.98 -15.13
C LYS A 54 10.18 6.41 -15.58
N ILE A 55 9.66 7.47 -14.99
CA ILE A 55 8.38 8.06 -15.40
C ILE A 55 8.50 8.69 -16.79
N GLU A 56 9.54 9.49 -17.03
CA GLU A 56 9.74 10.19 -18.30
C GLU A 56 10.04 9.23 -19.45
N SER A 57 10.79 8.16 -19.16
CA SER A 57 11.06 7.10 -20.14
C SER A 57 9.87 6.16 -20.40
N GLY A 58 8.76 6.30 -19.66
CA GLY A 58 7.57 5.47 -19.82
C GLY A 58 7.72 4.05 -19.30
N GLN A 59 8.65 3.81 -18.38
CA GLN A 59 8.76 2.51 -17.70
C GLN A 59 7.67 2.32 -16.65
N ILE A 60 7.30 3.39 -15.96
CA ILE A 60 6.26 3.41 -14.92
C ILE A 60 5.32 4.60 -15.11
N GLN A 61 4.12 4.46 -14.56
CA GLN A 61 3.15 5.54 -14.39
C GLN A 61 2.63 5.50 -12.96
N LEU A 62 2.74 6.60 -12.21
CA LEU A 62 2.29 6.68 -10.82
C LEU A 62 0.87 7.23 -10.74
N PHE A 63 0.06 6.65 -9.87
CA PHE A 63 -1.31 7.03 -9.52
C PHE A 63 -1.39 7.24 -8.01
N CYS A 64 -1.18 8.48 -7.57
CA CYS A 64 -1.16 8.83 -6.16
C CYS A 64 -2.58 9.16 -5.69
N CYS A 65 -3.17 8.34 -4.83
CA CYS A 65 -4.53 8.51 -4.33
C CYS A 65 -4.58 9.25 -2.98
N GLY A 66 -5.75 9.80 -2.64
CA GLY A 66 -6.06 10.27 -1.30
C GLY A 66 -6.41 9.11 -0.36
N CYS A 67 -6.54 9.38 0.94
CA CYS A 67 -6.91 8.40 1.96
C CYS A 67 -8.15 8.83 2.76
N VAL A 68 -8.59 7.96 3.67
CA VAL A 68 -9.67 8.20 4.65
C VAL A 68 -9.20 7.95 6.09
N ASP A 69 -7.91 8.09 6.34
CA ASP A 69 -7.32 7.73 7.64
C ASP A 69 -7.92 8.55 8.78
N GLN A 70 -8.24 9.83 8.53
CA GLN A 70 -8.88 10.72 9.50
C GLN A 70 -10.26 10.23 10.00
N GLU A 71 -10.92 9.34 9.26
CA GLU A 71 -12.20 8.74 9.64
C GLU A 71 -12.04 7.24 10.00
N SER A 72 -10.82 6.72 9.96
CA SER A 72 -10.52 5.31 10.19
C SER A 72 -9.37 5.11 11.16
N TYR A 73 -8.13 4.95 10.68
CA TYR A 73 -6.97 4.66 11.53
C TYR A 73 -6.70 5.78 12.54
N SER A 74 -6.80 7.05 12.14
CA SER A 74 -6.43 8.21 12.96
C SER A 74 -7.52 8.71 13.90
N ASP A 75 -8.78 8.32 13.72
CA ASP A 75 -9.89 8.74 14.60
C ASP A 75 -9.94 7.90 15.88
N GLU A 76 -8.90 7.98 16.72
CA GLU A 76 -8.78 7.15 17.94
C GLU A 76 -9.96 7.29 18.90
N SER A 77 -10.63 8.44 18.91
CA SER A 77 -11.80 8.72 19.75
C SER A 77 -13.14 8.34 19.11
N GLY A 78 -13.13 8.00 17.83
CA GLY A 78 -14.32 7.69 17.04
C GLY A 78 -14.91 6.33 17.36
N ASN A 79 -16.14 6.11 16.90
CA ASN A 79 -16.81 4.83 17.03
C ASN A 79 -16.05 3.75 16.23
N PRO A 80 -15.51 2.69 16.86
CA PRO A 80 -14.68 1.71 16.19
C PRO A 80 -15.40 0.97 15.05
N ALA A 81 -16.73 0.75 15.16
CA ALA A 81 -17.52 0.14 14.10
C ALA A 81 -17.66 1.07 12.86
N HIS A 82 -17.72 2.39 13.06
CA HIS A 82 -17.70 3.35 11.96
C HIS A 82 -16.31 3.41 11.31
N ARG A 83 -15.26 3.45 12.12
CA ARG A 83 -13.87 3.47 11.67
C ARG A 83 -13.52 2.23 10.82
N SER A 84 -13.92 1.04 11.28
CA SER A 84 -13.71 -0.22 10.55
C SER A 84 -14.52 -0.27 9.26
N PHE A 85 -15.76 0.22 9.28
CA PHE A 85 -16.59 0.38 8.08
C PHE A 85 -15.91 1.31 7.05
N MET A 86 -15.34 2.44 7.47
CA MET A 86 -14.65 3.37 6.55
C MET A 86 -13.42 2.73 5.91
N LEU A 87 -12.67 1.87 6.62
CA LEU A 87 -11.59 1.09 6.02
C LEU A 87 -12.09 0.16 4.91
N GLU A 88 -13.23 -0.50 5.12
CA GLU A 88 -13.81 -1.38 4.13
C GLU A 88 -14.36 -0.60 2.93
N GLN A 89 -14.98 0.57 3.14
CA GLN A 89 -15.42 1.44 2.05
C GLN A 89 -14.21 1.94 1.23
N TYR A 90 -13.11 2.27 1.88
CA TYR A 90 -11.88 2.67 1.19
C TYR A 90 -11.29 1.52 0.37
N TYR A 91 -11.30 0.29 0.89
CA TYR A 91 -10.91 -0.88 0.12
C TYR A 91 -11.76 -1.03 -1.15
N HIS A 92 -13.08 -0.89 -1.06
CA HIS A 92 -13.96 -0.95 -2.22
C HIS A 92 -13.71 0.19 -3.21
N TYR A 93 -13.53 1.42 -2.72
CA TYR A 93 -13.14 2.53 -3.57
C TYR A 93 -11.86 2.22 -4.36
N ILE A 94 -10.82 1.75 -3.69
CA ILE A 94 -9.54 1.43 -4.34
C ILE A 94 -9.67 0.29 -5.35
N CYS A 95 -10.31 -0.81 -4.97
CA CYS A 95 -10.32 -2.03 -5.77
C CYS A 95 -11.40 -2.05 -6.85
N ASP A 96 -12.57 -1.47 -6.58
CA ASP A 96 -13.76 -1.61 -7.43
C ASP A 96 -14.06 -0.34 -8.24
N GLU A 97 -13.50 0.83 -7.86
CA GLU A 97 -13.64 2.10 -8.60
C GLU A 97 -12.29 2.57 -9.15
N LEU A 98 -11.30 2.84 -8.29
CA LEU A 98 -10.05 3.47 -8.73
C LEU A 98 -9.16 2.51 -9.55
N ALA A 99 -9.01 1.24 -9.19
CA ALA A 99 -8.17 0.32 -9.95
C ALA A 99 -8.67 0.08 -11.39
N PRO A 100 -9.97 -0.09 -11.68
CA PRO A 100 -10.48 -0.05 -13.04
C PRO A 100 -10.20 1.25 -13.78
N ARG A 101 -10.34 2.39 -13.10
CA ARG A 101 -10.06 3.71 -13.66
C ARG A 101 -8.57 3.90 -14.00
N VAL A 102 -7.68 3.42 -13.13
CA VAL A 102 -6.23 3.38 -13.39
C VAL A 102 -5.93 2.56 -14.64
N LYS A 103 -6.54 1.39 -14.80
CA LYS A 103 -6.35 0.55 -16.00
C LYS A 103 -6.81 1.25 -17.27
N GLU A 104 -7.93 1.97 -17.21
CA GLU A 104 -8.45 2.76 -18.33
C GLU A 104 -7.48 3.88 -18.72
N ILE A 105 -7.01 4.66 -17.75
CA ILE A 105 -6.08 5.78 -17.99
C ILE A 105 -4.73 5.30 -18.50
N ASN A 106 -4.21 4.20 -17.92
CA ASN A 106 -2.91 3.64 -18.28
C ASN A 106 -2.91 2.96 -19.66
N GLY A 107 -3.95 2.20 -19.99
CA GLY A 107 -4.17 1.59 -21.29
C GLY A 107 -3.19 0.49 -21.72
N THR A 108 -2.19 0.13 -20.91
CA THR A 108 -1.18 -0.88 -21.27
C THR A 108 -1.66 -2.33 -21.14
N GLY A 109 -2.73 -2.57 -20.36
CA GLY A 109 -3.20 -3.91 -20.02
C GLY A 109 -2.34 -4.62 -18.95
N LEU A 110 -1.30 -3.99 -18.42
CA LEU A 110 -0.47 -4.54 -17.36
C LEU A 110 -1.23 -4.58 -16.02
N MET A 111 -0.87 -5.54 -15.16
CA MET A 111 -1.35 -5.56 -13.79
C MET A 111 -0.72 -4.42 -12.99
N LEU A 112 -1.48 -3.92 -12.00
CA LEU A 112 -1.04 -2.84 -11.13
C LEU A 112 -0.03 -3.33 -10.09
N TYR A 113 0.85 -2.42 -9.67
CA TYR A 113 1.58 -2.52 -8.41
C TYR A 113 1.01 -1.54 -7.40
N THR A 114 1.29 -1.78 -6.13
CA THR A 114 0.97 -0.85 -5.03
C THR A 114 2.25 -0.42 -4.31
N THR A 115 2.28 0.80 -3.81
CA THR A 115 3.38 1.29 -2.97
C THR A 115 2.89 2.36 -1.99
N GLY A 116 3.67 2.61 -0.97
CA GLY A 116 3.45 3.67 0.00
C GLY A 116 4.41 3.56 1.16
N CYS A 117 4.46 4.62 1.97
CA CYS A 117 5.32 4.75 3.13
C CYS A 117 4.46 4.86 4.40
N SER A 118 4.92 4.27 5.52
CA SER A 118 4.18 4.32 6.78
C SER A 118 2.77 3.72 6.63
N MET A 119 1.71 4.44 6.96
CA MET A 119 0.32 4.03 6.73
C MET A 119 0.07 3.68 5.25
N GLY A 120 0.68 4.40 4.32
CA GLY A 120 0.62 4.07 2.90
C GLY A 120 1.22 2.70 2.58
N GLY A 121 2.27 2.27 3.28
CA GLY A 121 2.82 0.92 3.20
C GLY A 121 1.84 -0.14 3.72
N THR A 122 1.11 0.17 4.79
CA THR A 122 0.02 -0.67 5.32
C THR A 122 -1.07 -0.86 4.27
N HIS A 123 -1.56 0.21 3.68
CA HIS A 123 -2.57 0.16 2.62
C HIS A 123 -2.06 -0.60 1.39
N ALA A 124 -0.84 -0.32 0.94
CA ALA A 124 -0.26 -0.94 -0.25
C ALA A 124 -0.20 -2.48 -0.11
N ALA A 125 0.30 -2.97 1.02
CA ALA A 125 0.36 -4.40 1.29
C ALA A 125 -1.05 -5.01 1.43
N ASN A 126 -1.96 -4.36 2.17
CA ASN A 126 -3.31 -4.87 2.39
C ASN A 126 -4.09 -4.99 1.07
N MET A 127 -4.08 -3.97 0.22
CA MET A 127 -4.79 -3.98 -1.07
C MET A 127 -4.28 -5.10 -1.98
N MET A 128 -2.95 -5.25 -2.08
CA MET A 128 -2.35 -6.31 -2.90
C MET A 128 -2.69 -7.70 -2.36
N LEU A 129 -2.61 -7.92 -1.04
CA LEU A 129 -2.87 -9.22 -0.44
C LEU A 129 -4.36 -9.61 -0.49
N ARG A 130 -5.27 -8.66 -0.42
CA ARG A 130 -6.71 -8.89 -0.58
C ARG A 130 -7.11 -9.10 -2.05
N ARG A 131 -6.40 -8.51 -3.01
CA ARG A 131 -6.72 -8.57 -4.45
C ARG A 131 -5.49 -8.93 -5.30
N PRO A 132 -4.90 -10.12 -5.08
CA PRO A 132 -3.78 -10.59 -5.90
C PRO A 132 -4.17 -10.85 -7.37
N ASP A 133 -5.46 -10.82 -7.69
CA ASP A 133 -6.01 -10.85 -9.05
C ASP A 133 -5.89 -9.49 -9.77
N ILE A 134 -5.86 -8.39 -9.04
CA ILE A 134 -5.71 -7.02 -9.58
C ILE A 134 -4.24 -6.60 -9.57
N PHE A 135 -3.55 -6.87 -8.46
CA PHE A 135 -2.21 -6.36 -8.18
C PHE A 135 -1.14 -7.42 -8.41
N LYS A 136 -0.12 -7.07 -9.20
CA LYS A 136 1.05 -7.91 -9.49
C LYS A 136 2.01 -8.00 -8.31
N GLY A 137 2.04 -6.95 -7.47
CA GLY A 137 2.91 -6.90 -6.31
C GLY A 137 2.78 -5.61 -5.52
N CYS A 138 3.57 -5.50 -4.46
CA CYS A 138 3.68 -4.29 -3.65
C CYS A 138 5.12 -3.99 -3.24
N ILE A 139 5.42 -2.70 -3.06
CA ILE A 139 6.59 -2.18 -2.35
C ILE A 139 6.03 -1.40 -1.15
N ALA A 140 6.02 -2.01 0.01
CA ALA A 140 5.47 -1.42 1.24
C ALA A 140 6.62 -1.01 2.18
N LEU A 141 6.80 0.30 2.37
CA LEU A 141 7.89 0.86 3.16
C LEU A 141 7.38 1.25 4.54
N SER A 142 7.99 0.70 5.58
CA SER A 142 7.69 0.98 6.99
C SER A 142 6.19 0.84 7.33
N GLY A 143 5.53 -0.18 6.76
CA GLY A 143 4.12 -0.46 7.01
C GLY A 143 3.89 -1.24 8.30
N TYR A 144 2.67 -1.13 8.84
CA TYR A 144 2.18 -1.91 9.97
C TYR A 144 1.06 -2.86 9.50
N TYR A 145 1.18 -4.16 9.78
CA TYR A 145 0.34 -5.19 9.16
C TYR A 145 -0.66 -5.85 10.12
N ASP A 146 -0.82 -5.25 11.29
CA ASP A 146 -1.84 -5.59 12.27
C ASP A 146 -2.66 -4.32 12.62
N THR A 147 -3.93 -4.47 12.91
CA THR A 147 -4.80 -3.33 13.27
C THR A 147 -4.85 -3.03 14.77
N ASP A 148 -4.20 -3.85 15.59
CA ASP A 148 -4.35 -3.79 17.06
C ASP A 148 -3.87 -2.48 17.68
N ILE A 149 -2.84 -1.82 17.10
CA ILE A 149 -2.37 -0.53 17.61
C ILE A 149 -3.40 0.61 17.40
N PHE A 150 -4.30 0.45 16.42
CA PHE A 150 -5.30 1.47 16.08
C PHE A 150 -6.68 1.18 16.67
N PHE A 151 -7.00 -0.10 16.90
CA PHE A 151 -8.33 -0.55 17.30
C PHE A 151 -8.33 -1.28 18.64
N GLY A 152 -7.16 -1.51 19.24
CA GLY A 152 -7.05 -2.25 20.51
C GLY A 152 -7.67 -3.65 20.38
N ASN A 153 -8.58 -3.96 21.32
CA ASN A 153 -9.27 -5.24 21.34
C ASN A 153 -10.56 -5.28 20.48
N TYR A 154 -10.88 -4.21 19.76
CA TYR A 154 -12.06 -4.22 18.91
C TYR A 154 -11.79 -5.06 17.64
N VAL A 155 -12.66 -6.02 17.37
CA VAL A 155 -12.59 -6.88 16.19
C VAL A 155 -13.99 -7.08 15.64
N ASP A 156 -14.12 -6.80 14.33
CA ASP A 156 -15.27 -7.17 13.52
C ASP A 156 -14.78 -7.77 12.20
N GLU A 157 -15.68 -8.07 11.30
CA GLU A 157 -15.33 -8.61 9.97
C GLU A 157 -14.45 -7.63 9.19
N PHE A 158 -14.71 -6.32 9.27
CA PHE A 158 -13.95 -5.30 8.53
C PHE A 158 -12.53 -5.17 9.06
N ILE A 159 -12.34 -5.22 10.39
CA ILE A 159 -11.01 -5.24 11.01
C ILE A 159 -10.25 -6.51 10.63
N TYR A 160 -10.91 -7.67 10.64
CA TYR A 160 -10.29 -8.91 10.20
C TYR A 160 -9.81 -8.80 8.75
N ASN A 161 -10.66 -8.30 7.85
CA ASN A 161 -10.37 -8.14 6.43
C ASN A 161 -9.27 -7.09 6.15
N ASN A 162 -9.07 -6.12 7.03
CA ASN A 162 -8.06 -5.07 6.88
C ASN A 162 -6.80 -5.30 7.74
N SER A 163 -6.64 -6.50 8.30
CA SER A 163 -5.48 -6.89 9.09
C SER A 163 -4.73 -8.07 8.44
N PRO A 164 -3.70 -7.82 7.63
CA PRO A 164 -2.93 -8.85 6.94
C PRO A 164 -2.51 -10.00 7.84
N LEU A 165 -1.98 -9.72 9.03
CA LEU A 165 -1.56 -10.75 9.97
C LEU A 165 -2.73 -11.62 10.45
N LYS A 166 -3.94 -11.07 10.62
CA LYS A 166 -5.10 -11.85 11.06
C LYS A 166 -5.57 -12.81 9.96
N TYR A 167 -5.88 -12.31 8.76
CA TYR A 167 -6.43 -13.17 7.72
C TYR A 167 -5.40 -14.14 7.12
N LEU A 168 -4.12 -13.75 6.96
CA LEU A 168 -3.08 -14.65 6.46
C LEU A 168 -2.82 -15.80 7.45
N ASN A 169 -2.85 -15.55 8.76
CA ASN A 169 -2.71 -16.62 9.75
C ASN A 169 -3.85 -17.64 9.72
N GLY A 170 -5.03 -17.23 9.28
CA GLY A 170 -6.19 -18.12 9.06
C GLY A 170 -6.15 -18.91 7.74
N MET A 171 -5.24 -18.57 6.82
CA MET A 171 -5.19 -19.25 5.51
C MET A 171 -4.51 -20.61 5.59
N SER A 172 -5.07 -21.59 4.88
CA SER A 172 -4.45 -22.89 4.62
C SER A 172 -3.44 -22.80 3.48
N LEU A 173 -2.53 -23.79 3.38
CA LEU A 173 -1.50 -23.82 2.33
C LEU A 173 -2.07 -23.96 0.91
N ASP A 174 -3.24 -24.54 0.79
CA ASP A 174 -3.96 -24.76 -0.47
C ASP A 174 -4.95 -23.64 -0.81
N HIS A 175 -5.00 -22.60 0.01
CA HIS A 175 -5.87 -21.44 -0.26
C HIS A 175 -5.53 -20.83 -1.64
N PRO A 176 -6.51 -20.53 -2.50
CA PRO A 176 -6.27 -20.03 -3.87
C PRO A 176 -5.36 -18.78 -3.89
N TYR A 177 -5.52 -17.86 -2.94
CA TYR A 177 -4.68 -16.65 -2.85
C TYR A 177 -3.24 -16.96 -2.49
N VAL A 178 -2.98 -17.99 -1.66
CA VAL A 178 -1.61 -18.43 -1.35
C VAL A 178 -0.90 -18.89 -2.62
N GLN A 179 -1.59 -19.58 -3.53
CA GLN A 179 -0.99 -19.95 -4.82
C GLN A 179 -0.71 -18.70 -5.67
N MET A 180 -1.60 -17.72 -5.66
CA MET A 180 -1.38 -16.46 -6.38
C MET A 180 -0.19 -15.67 -5.79
N TYR A 181 -0.06 -15.60 -4.46
CA TYR A 181 1.06 -14.89 -3.81
C TYR A 181 2.44 -15.41 -4.23
N LYS A 182 2.56 -16.71 -4.52
CA LYS A 182 3.82 -17.31 -5.02
C LYS A 182 4.29 -16.76 -6.36
N GLU A 183 3.37 -16.13 -7.11
CA GLU A 183 3.64 -15.53 -8.42
C GLU A 183 3.65 -13.98 -8.35
N ARG A 184 3.67 -13.42 -7.15
CA ARG A 184 3.60 -11.97 -6.92
C ARG A 184 4.91 -11.44 -6.34
N SER A 185 5.24 -10.21 -6.67
CA SER A 185 6.38 -9.49 -6.08
C SER A 185 5.93 -8.81 -4.79
N ILE A 186 6.20 -9.43 -3.65
CA ILE A 186 5.84 -8.89 -2.33
C ILE A 186 7.11 -8.39 -1.66
N ILE A 187 7.24 -7.07 -1.52
CA ILE A 187 8.38 -6.42 -0.88
C ILE A 187 7.86 -5.62 0.31
N LEU A 188 8.32 -5.99 1.51
CA LEU A 188 8.05 -5.25 2.74
C LEU A 188 9.40 -4.83 3.32
N CYS A 189 9.61 -3.53 3.51
CA CYS A 189 10.86 -3.02 4.06
C CYS A 189 10.60 -2.08 5.23
N CYS A 190 11.46 -2.12 6.22
CA CYS A 190 11.54 -1.10 7.27
C CYS A 190 12.99 -0.87 7.69
N GLY A 191 13.25 0.29 8.31
CA GLY A 191 14.50 0.55 9.01
C GLY A 191 14.55 -0.16 10.36
N GLN A 192 15.65 0.05 11.09
CA GLN A 192 15.81 -0.38 12.48
C GLN A 192 16.18 0.79 13.39
N GLY A 193 16.04 2.03 12.90
CA GLY A 193 16.29 3.26 13.62
C GLY A 193 15.06 3.79 14.36
N ALA A 194 15.03 5.11 14.57
CA ALA A 194 13.97 5.76 15.34
C ALA A 194 12.58 5.55 14.69
N TRP A 195 11.57 5.26 15.52
CA TRP A 195 10.17 5.10 15.19
C TRP A 195 9.82 3.88 14.32
N GLU A 196 10.74 2.87 14.23
CA GLU A 196 10.54 1.64 13.44
C GLU A 196 10.20 0.39 14.29
N ASP A 197 10.19 0.48 15.62
CA ASP A 197 10.03 -0.70 16.51
C ASP A 197 8.78 -1.54 16.20
N ASP A 198 7.63 -0.89 16.01
CA ASP A 198 6.38 -1.57 15.69
C ASP A 198 6.39 -2.15 14.26
N MET A 199 7.03 -1.45 13.31
CA MET A 199 7.19 -1.90 11.93
C MET A 199 8.10 -3.12 11.85
N ILE A 200 9.21 -3.13 12.58
CA ILE A 200 10.13 -4.28 12.70
C ILE A 200 9.37 -5.49 13.24
N ARG A 201 8.63 -5.32 14.33
CA ARG A 201 7.83 -6.39 14.93
C ARG A 201 6.79 -6.93 13.94
N SER A 202 6.05 -6.04 13.32
CA SER A 202 4.99 -6.39 12.37
C SER A 202 5.54 -7.07 11.11
N ALA A 203 6.61 -6.54 10.52
CA ALA A 203 7.28 -7.14 9.36
C ALA A 203 7.88 -8.51 9.69
N GLY A 204 8.44 -8.68 10.90
CA GLY A 204 8.94 -9.97 11.38
C GLY A 204 7.85 -11.03 11.49
N LEU A 205 6.65 -10.67 11.96
CA LEU A 205 5.48 -11.56 11.98
C LEU A 205 4.98 -11.89 10.57
N MET A 206 4.98 -10.91 9.67
CA MET A 206 4.67 -11.15 8.24
C MET A 206 5.65 -12.15 7.61
N LYS A 207 6.95 -12.00 7.90
CA LYS A 207 7.97 -12.96 7.42
C LYS A 207 7.66 -14.38 7.87
N GLN A 208 7.41 -14.59 9.17
CA GLN A 208 7.06 -15.90 9.70
C GLN A 208 5.78 -16.47 9.04
N THR A 209 4.80 -15.62 8.80
CA THR A 209 3.55 -16.00 8.16
C THR A 209 3.75 -16.41 6.70
N PHE A 210 4.54 -15.66 5.93
CA PHE A 210 4.87 -16.03 4.54
C PHE A 210 5.74 -17.28 4.48
N ASP A 211 6.71 -17.45 5.38
CA ASP A 211 7.52 -18.67 5.48
C ASP A 211 6.61 -19.89 5.73
N ARG A 212 5.64 -19.80 6.67
CA ARG A 212 4.64 -20.83 6.93
C ARG A 212 3.78 -21.16 5.70
N LEU A 213 3.39 -20.14 4.92
CA LEU A 213 2.56 -20.31 3.72
C LEU A 213 3.35 -20.75 2.49
N GLY A 214 4.68 -20.82 2.59
CA GLY A 214 5.55 -21.13 1.45
C GLY A 214 5.52 -20.07 0.36
N VAL A 215 5.33 -18.80 0.74
CA VAL A 215 5.33 -17.62 -0.14
C VAL A 215 6.69 -16.95 -0.06
N ASN A 216 7.35 -16.77 -1.20
CA ASN A 216 8.63 -16.09 -1.28
C ASN A 216 8.44 -14.56 -1.31
N ALA A 217 8.17 -13.97 -0.14
CA ALA A 217 8.12 -12.53 0.04
C ALA A 217 9.50 -11.99 0.46
N TRP A 218 9.91 -10.87 -0.11
CA TRP A 218 11.13 -10.19 0.29
C TRP A 218 10.84 -9.24 1.46
N ILE A 219 11.21 -9.68 2.67
CA ILE A 219 11.11 -8.86 3.88
C ILE A 219 12.51 -8.36 4.19
N ASP A 220 12.73 -7.05 4.09
CA ASP A 220 14.03 -6.41 4.22
C ASP A 220 14.10 -5.48 5.44
N PHE A 221 15.14 -5.65 6.27
CA PHE A 221 15.40 -4.82 7.44
C PHE A 221 16.70 -4.05 7.20
N TRP A 222 16.56 -2.73 7.01
CA TRP A 222 17.70 -1.85 6.80
C TRP A 222 18.39 -1.49 8.13
N GLY A 223 19.50 -0.77 8.07
CA GLY A 223 20.37 -0.52 9.22
C GLY A 223 19.73 0.22 10.40
N TYR A 224 20.43 0.23 11.53
CA TYR A 224 19.97 0.92 12.75
C TYR A 224 20.01 2.43 12.64
N ASP A 225 20.60 2.99 11.61
CA ASP A 225 20.62 4.40 11.25
C ASP A 225 19.45 4.80 10.33
N VAL A 226 18.66 3.83 9.89
CA VAL A 226 17.51 4.01 9.00
C VAL A 226 16.25 4.24 9.82
N ASN A 227 15.81 5.51 9.88
CA ASN A 227 14.67 5.95 10.66
C ASN A 227 13.38 5.93 9.83
N HIS A 228 12.23 6.01 10.52
CA HIS A 228 10.90 6.15 9.92
C HIS A 228 10.71 7.56 9.34
N ASP A 229 11.34 7.84 8.18
CA ASP A 229 11.35 9.19 7.62
C ASP A 229 11.61 9.21 6.11
N TRP A 230 11.14 10.26 5.44
CA TRP A 230 11.21 10.49 4.01
C TRP A 230 12.63 10.40 3.39
N PRO A 231 13.73 10.87 4.02
CA PRO A 231 15.06 10.70 3.45
C PRO A 231 15.40 9.25 3.11
N TRP A 232 14.97 8.32 3.96
CA TRP A 232 15.21 6.89 3.76
C TRP A 232 14.27 6.29 2.72
N TRP A 233 12.99 6.66 2.74
CA TRP A 233 12.02 6.18 1.74
C TRP A 233 12.38 6.65 0.32
N ARG A 234 13.00 7.84 0.16
CA ARG A 234 13.54 8.31 -1.11
C ARG A 234 14.70 7.46 -1.66
N ILE A 235 15.40 6.72 -0.80
CA ILE A 235 16.44 5.78 -1.20
C ILE A 235 15.85 4.39 -1.44
N GLN A 236 14.96 3.95 -0.55
CA GLN A 236 14.36 2.62 -0.58
C GLN A 236 13.45 2.42 -1.78
N PHE A 237 12.59 3.39 -2.10
CA PHE A 237 11.61 3.24 -3.18
C PHE A 237 12.27 2.97 -4.54
N PRO A 238 13.19 3.80 -5.06
CA PRO A 238 13.87 3.51 -6.33
C PRO A 238 14.70 2.22 -6.27
N TYR A 239 15.33 1.90 -5.14
CA TYR A 239 16.08 0.66 -4.97
C TYR A 239 15.21 -0.59 -5.20
N PHE A 240 14.04 -0.65 -4.55
CA PHE A 240 13.13 -1.78 -4.74
C PHE A 240 12.41 -1.75 -6.09
N LEU A 241 12.13 -0.58 -6.61
CA LEU A 241 11.53 -0.43 -7.93
C LEU A 241 12.43 -1.03 -9.03
N ASP A 242 13.74 -0.83 -8.95
CA ASP A 242 14.72 -1.43 -9.88
C ASP A 242 14.72 -2.98 -9.85
N GLN A 243 14.20 -3.61 -8.81
CA GLN A 243 14.14 -5.07 -8.69
C GLN A 243 12.88 -5.67 -9.33
N ILE A 244 11.88 -4.85 -9.65
CA ILE A 244 10.62 -5.30 -10.25
C ILE A 244 10.45 -4.87 -11.70
N LEU A 245 11.31 -3.97 -12.20
CA LEU A 245 11.41 -3.52 -13.60
C LEU A 245 12.26 -4.48 -14.40
#